data_feb5f2bcf2d72488c4a6f0eb3c4a8aab
#
_entry.id   feb5f2bcf2d72488c4a6f0eb3c4a8aab
#
_cell.length_a   1.000
_cell.length_b   1.000
_cell.length_c   1.000
_cell.angle_alpha   90.00
_cell.angle_beta   90.00
_cell.angle_gamma   90.00
#
_symmetry.space_group_name_H-M   'P 1'
#
loop_
_entity.id
_entity.type
_entity.pdbx_description
1 polymer ?
#
loop_
_entity_poly.entity_id
_entity_poly.type
_entity_poly.pdbx_seq_one_letter_code
_entity_poly.pdbx_strand_id
1 'polypeptide(L)'
;MKNTQSKTKDFSFKQFKIAGGYSGMPVSTDGVLLGAWCDIKQANTLLDIGTGTGLLALMCAQRNPDCVIDAIDIDQHALQAAKENFTSSPWSSRLSLLEGDVLSFPFETSYDAIVCNPPYFNSGEHAQNQQRATARHTLTLSHEALLERCFKLLSADGQAWFVLPEAEGRMFISLAETLGWHLAGLCEVQPTAKKPVSRLLIQLSQHASNAKIEKLIIQKDNGYSDEFVALTKAFYLKM
;
A
#
# COMPACT_ATOMS: atom_id res chain seq x y z
N MET A 1 12.45 -31.53 7.69
CA MET A 1 12.51 -30.32 8.51
C MET A 1 11.13 -29.71 8.53
N LYS A 2 10.42 -29.67 9.66
CA LYS A 2 9.12 -29.03 9.78
C LYS A 2 9.35 -27.52 9.75
N ASN A 3 8.99 -26.89 8.61
CA ASN A 3 8.94 -25.43 8.50
C ASN A 3 7.72 -24.96 9.30
N THR A 4 7.90 -24.65 10.59
CA THR A 4 6.84 -24.07 11.43
C THR A 4 6.76 -22.58 11.12
N GLN A 5 6.09 -22.22 10.01
CA GLN A 5 5.66 -20.85 9.81
C GLN A 5 4.73 -20.47 10.96
N SER A 6 5.06 -19.40 11.69
CA SER A 6 4.20 -18.88 12.75
C SER A 6 3.00 -18.16 12.16
N LYS A 7 1.82 -18.33 12.75
CA LYS A 7 0.61 -17.61 12.33
C LYS A 7 0.80 -16.11 12.55
N THR A 8 0.49 -15.33 11.53
CA THR A 8 0.50 -13.86 11.59
C THR A 8 -0.68 -13.38 12.43
N LYS A 9 -0.47 -12.33 13.22
CA LYS A 9 -1.49 -11.80 14.15
C LYS A 9 -2.65 -11.18 13.38
N ASP A 10 -3.88 -11.52 13.80
CA ASP A 10 -5.11 -10.92 13.30
C ASP A 10 -5.27 -9.48 13.80
N PHE A 11 -5.97 -8.64 13.05
CA PHE A 11 -6.25 -7.25 13.41
C PHE A 11 -7.72 -6.87 13.11
N SER A 12 -8.35 -6.12 14.03
CA SER A 12 -9.74 -5.69 13.87
C SER A 12 -9.81 -4.18 13.66
N PHE A 13 -10.46 -3.79 12.58
CA PHE A 13 -10.88 -2.42 12.29
C PHE A 13 -12.37 -2.22 12.63
N LYS A 14 -12.89 -0.99 12.48
CA LYS A 14 -14.29 -0.68 12.78
C LYS A 14 -15.28 -1.43 11.89
N GLN A 15 -14.96 -1.59 10.61
CA GLN A 15 -15.88 -2.14 9.61
C GLN A 15 -15.43 -3.50 9.03
N PHE A 16 -14.19 -3.90 9.27
CA PHE A 16 -13.65 -5.18 8.77
C PHE A 16 -12.57 -5.73 9.70
N LYS A 17 -12.18 -6.97 9.45
CA LYS A 17 -11.07 -7.64 10.14
C LYS A 17 -10.06 -8.11 9.12
N ILE A 18 -8.81 -8.18 9.54
CA ILE A 18 -7.73 -8.83 8.82
C ILE A 18 -7.34 -10.10 9.58
N ALA A 19 -7.61 -11.25 9.01
CA ALA A 19 -7.00 -12.50 9.40
C ALA A 19 -5.61 -12.57 8.78
N GLY A 20 -4.57 -12.64 9.62
CA GLY A 20 -3.18 -12.62 9.15
C GLY A 20 -2.74 -13.92 8.48
N GLY A 21 -3.40 -15.04 8.78
CA GLY A 21 -3.07 -16.36 8.22
C GLY A 21 -1.62 -16.74 8.46
N TYR A 22 -0.95 -17.19 7.42
CA TYR A 22 0.48 -17.48 7.37
C TYR A 22 1.23 -16.55 6.40
N SER A 23 0.66 -15.38 6.11
CA SER A 23 1.22 -14.42 5.16
C SER A 23 2.60 -13.86 5.56
N GLY A 24 2.95 -13.94 6.85
CA GLY A 24 4.16 -13.29 7.38
C GLY A 24 4.07 -11.75 7.42
N MET A 25 2.98 -11.16 6.96
CA MET A 25 2.77 -9.72 6.82
C MET A 25 1.70 -9.24 7.80
N PRO A 26 2.06 -8.79 9.01
CA PRO A 26 1.09 -8.19 9.94
C PRO A 26 0.60 -6.85 9.40
N VAL A 27 -0.59 -6.41 9.87
CA VAL A 27 -1.06 -5.06 9.61
C VAL A 27 0.00 -4.05 10.05
N SER A 28 0.45 -3.22 9.12
CA SER A 28 1.48 -2.21 9.34
C SER A 28 0.88 -0.81 9.42
N THR A 29 1.53 0.07 10.18
CA THR A 29 1.17 1.50 10.19
C THR A 29 1.31 2.11 8.80
N ASP A 30 2.31 1.68 8.02
CA ASP A 30 2.55 2.17 6.67
C ASP A 30 1.36 1.90 5.74
N GLY A 31 0.84 0.65 5.74
CA GLY A 31 -0.36 0.31 4.97
C GLY A 31 -1.60 1.09 5.41
N VAL A 32 -1.79 1.26 6.74
CA VAL A 32 -2.94 2.05 7.24
C VAL A 32 -2.82 3.53 6.84
N LEU A 33 -1.62 4.12 6.93
CA LEU A 33 -1.39 5.50 6.50
C LEU A 33 -1.68 5.69 5.02
N LEU A 34 -1.15 4.81 4.16
CA LEU A 34 -1.39 4.87 2.71
C LEU A 34 -2.88 4.71 2.40
N GLY A 35 -3.53 3.66 2.91
CA GLY A 35 -4.94 3.39 2.67
C GLY A 35 -5.88 4.48 3.22
N ALA A 36 -5.45 5.23 4.24
CA ALA A 36 -6.21 6.37 4.76
C ALA A 36 -5.96 7.66 3.96
N TRP A 37 -4.74 7.85 3.42
CA TRP A 37 -4.31 9.10 2.78
C TRP A 37 -4.65 9.18 1.28
N CYS A 38 -4.54 8.07 0.52
CA CYS A 38 -4.78 8.08 -0.92
C CYS A 38 -6.17 8.65 -1.26
N ASP A 39 -6.27 9.62 -2.18
CA ASP A 39 -7.56 10.19 -2.59
C ASP A 39 -8.12 9.44 -3.80
N ILE A 40 -8.98 8.47 -3.51
CA ILE A 40 -9.59 7.57 -4.49
C ILE A 40 -11.08 7.85 -4.72
N LYS A 41 -11.59 9.01 -4.30
CA LYS A 41 -13.02 9.30 -4.34
C LYS A 41 -13.63 9.27 -5.74
N GLN A 42 -12.85 9.60 -6.76
CA GLN A 42 -13.28 9.65 -8.14
C GLN A 42 -12.88 8.40 -8.95
N ALA A 43 -12.19 7.44 -8.32
CA ALA A 43 -11.75 6.23 -9.00
C ALA A 43 -12.92 5.24 -9.16
N ASN A 44 -13.14 4.77 -10.38
CA ASN A 44 -14.08 3.68 -10.67
C ASN A 44 -13.36 2.32 -10.59
N THR A 45 -12.08 2.30 -10.93
CA THR A 45 -11.23 1.09 -10.93
C THR A 45 -9.95 1.33 -10.14
N LEU A 46 -9.55 0.35 -9.32
CA LEU A 46 -8.34 0.42 -8.51
C LEU A 46 -7.58 -0.90 -8.56
N LEU A 47 -6.25 -0.79 -8.65
CA LEU A 47 -5.33 -1.92 -8.51
C LEU A 47 -4.51 -1.80 -7.22
N ASP A 48 -4.59 -2.81 -6.35
CA ASP A 48 -3.73 -2.99 -5.18
C ASP A 48 -2.59 -3.96 -5.51
N ILE A 49 -1.37 -3.43 -5.65
CA ILE A 49 -0.19 -4.22 -6.05
C ILE A 49 0.55 -4.73 -4.81
N GLY A 50 0.78 -6.03 -4.75
CA GLY A 50 1.37 -6.69 -3.59
C GLY A 50 0.41 -6.63 -2.40
N THR A 51 -0.83 -7.04 -2.62
CA THR A 51 -1.95 -6.84 -1.69
C THR A 51 -1.74 -7.48 -0.32
N GLY A 52 -0.86 -8.48 -0.22
CA GLY A 52 -0.59 -9.17 1.03
C GLY A 52 -1.86 -9.78 1.62
N THR A 53 -2.27 -9.30 2.78
CA THR A 53 -3.52 -9.73 3.44
C THR A 53 -4.77 -9.01 2.92
N GLY A 54 -4.66 -8.16 1.91
CA GLY A 54 -5.78 -7.39 1.36
C GLY A 54 -6.08 -6.09 2.11
N LEU A 55 -5.15 -5.60 2.94
CA LEU A 55 -5.38 -4.43 3.80
C LEU A 55 -5.74 -3.18 3.00
N LEU A 56 -4.92 -2.82 2.00
CA LEU A 56 -5.13 -1.62 1.20
C LEU A 56 -6.43 -1.70 0.38
N ALA A 57 -6.68 -2.83 -0.27
CA ALA A 57 -7.91 -3.07 -1.02
C ALA A 57 -9.16 -2.90 -0.13
N LEU A 58 -9.17 -3.46 1.08
CA LEU A 58 -10.29 -3.33 2.02
C LEU A 58 -10.47 -1.89 2.54
N MET A 59 -9.38 -1.19 2.83
CA MET A 59 -9.45 0.22 3.23
C MET A 59 -9.99 1.10 2.11
N CYS A 60 -9.57 0.85 0.87
CA CYS A 60 -10.09 1.55 -0.31
C CYS A 60 -11.57 1.23 -0.55
N ALA A 61 -11.98 -0.04 -0.44
CA ALA A 61 -13.37 -0.44 -0.58
C ALA A 61 -14.29 0.21 0.47
N GLN A 62 -13.81 0.42 1.71
CA GLN A 62 -14.55 1.15 2.75
C GLN A 62 -14.75 2.64 2.38
N ARG A 63 -13.78 3.25 1.70
CA ARG A 63 -13.77 4.71 1.43
C ARG A 63 -14.50 5.09 0.14
N ASN A 64 -14.51 4.22 -0.84
CA ASN A 64 -15.20 4.44 -2.10
C ASN A 64 -16.19 3.30 -2.37
N PRO A 65 -17.51 3.55 -2.25
CA PRO A 65 -18.53 2.51 -2.41
C PRO A 65 -18.71 2.04 -3.85
N ASP A 66 -18.29 2.84 -4.84
CA ASP A 66 -18.54 2.57 -6.25
C ASP A 66 -17.32 1.93 -6.96
N CYS A 67 -16.15 2.00 -6.33
CA CYS A 67 -14.91 1.51 -6.92
C CYS A 67 -14.85 -0.01 -6.97
N VAL A 68 -14.53 -0.57 -8.14
CA VAL A 68 -14.17 -1.98 -8.31
C VAL A 68 -12.66 -2.12 -8.12
N ILE A 69 -12.24 -3.11 -7.35
CA ILE A 69 -10.86 -3.24 -6.91
C ILE A 69 -10.32 -4.59 -7.29
N ASP A 70 -9.26 -4.59 -8.07
CA ASP A 70 -8.41 -5.74 -8.32
C ASP A 70 -7.21 -5.70 -7.37
N ALA A 71 -6.87 -6.84 -6.79
CA ALA A 71 -5.76 -6.98 -5.85
C ALA A 71 -4.87 -8.12 -6.31
N ILE A 72 -3.59 -7.85 -6.57
CA ILE A 72 -2.65 -8.83 -7.09
C ILE A 72 -1.54 -9.14 -6.11
N ASP A 73 -1.20 -10.42 -5.98
CA ASP A 73 -0.03 -10.90 -5.25
C ASP A 73 0.54 -12.15 -5.91
N ILE A 74 1.82 -12.43 -5.64
CA ILE A 74 2.50 -13.65 -6.11
C ILE A 74 2.61 -14.70 -4.98
N ASP A 75 2.48 -14.30 -3.71
CA ASP A 75 2.63 -15.18 -2.55
C ASP A 75 1.33 -15.92 -2.24
N GLN A 76 1.37 -17.25 -2.27
CA GLN A 76 0.20 -18.11 -2.04
C GLN A 76 -0.41 -17.96 -0.64
N HIS A 77 0.41 -17.70 0.38
CA HIS A 77 -0.09 -17.53 1.74
C HIS A 77 -0.76 -16.16 1.93
N ALA A 78 -0.22 -15.14 1.25
CA ALA A 78 -0.84 -13.82 1.17
C ALA A 78 -2.20 -13.91 0.46
N LEU A 79 -2.24 -14.56 -0.71
CA LEU A 79 -3.47 -14.76 -1.48
C LEU A 79 -4.54 -15.52 -0.69
N GLN A 80 -4.17 -16.56 0.05
CA GLN A 80 -5.11 -17.28 0.88
C GLN A 80 -5.70 -16.40 1.98
N ALA A 81 -4.87 -15.59 2.66
CA ALA A 81 -5.32 -14.66 3.68
C ALA A 81 -6.21 -13.55 3.08
N ALA A 82 -5.81 -12.96 1.95
CA ALA A 82 -6.60 -11.95 1.25
C ALA A 82 -7.97 -12.49 0.82
N LYS A 83 -8.03 -13.71 0.29
CA LYS A 83 -9.28 -14.37 -0.10
C LYS A 83 -10.26 -14.53 1.07
N GLU A 84 -9.75 -14.97 2.23
CA GLU A 84 -10.55 -15.07 3.46
C GLU A 84 -11.08 -13.70 3.89
N ASN A 85 -10.21 -12.69 3.89
CA ASN A 85 -10.54 -11.33 4.29
C ASN A 85 -11.55 -10.67 3.33
N PHE A 86 -11.41 -10.83 2.03
CA PHE A 86 -12.34 -10.31 1.03
C PHE A 86 -13.71 -10.98 1.14
N THR A 87 -13.74 -12.31 1.23
CA THR A 87 -15.01 -13.07 1.35
C THR A 87 -15.77 -12.69 2.62
N SER A 88 -15.06 -12.40 3.71
CA SER A 88 -15.64 -12.03 5.01
C SER A 88 -16.01 -10.56 5.10
N SER A 89 -15.65 -9.73 4.10
CA SER A 89 -15.90 -8.29 4.11
C SER A 89 -17.28 -7.94 3.55
N PRO A 90 -17.85 -6.77 3.93
CA PRO A 90 -19.07 -6.26 3.34
C PRO A 90 -18.95 -5.92 1.84
N TRP A 91 -17.73 -5.88 1.30
CA TRP A 91 -17.43 -5.40 -0.06
C TRP A 91 -17.00 -6.52 -1.00
N SER A 92 -17.19 -7.78 -0.63
CA SER A 92 -16.73 -8.96 -1.38
C SER A 92 -17.12 -8.96 -2.87
N SER A 93 -18.27 -8.38 -3.21
CA SER A 93 -18.76 -8.30 -4.60
C SER A 93 -17.96 -7.34 -5.50
N ARG A 94 -17.11 -6.49 -4.94
CA ARG A 94 -16.32 -5.48 -5.65
C ARG A 94 -14.80 -5.72 -5.54
N LEU A 95 -14.41 -6.82 -4.94
CA LEU A 95 -13.02 -7.19 -4.70
C LEU A 95 -12.67 -8.43 -5.50
N SER A 96 -11.75 -8.30 -6.44
CA SER A 96 -11.18 -9.41 -7.21
C SER A 96 -9.77 -9.69 -6.74
N LEU A 97 -9.44 -10.97 -6.56
CA LEU A 97 -8.09 -11.39 -6.18
C LEU A 97 -7.42 -12.06 -7.37
N LEU A 98 -6.27 -11.53 -7.76
CA LEU A 98 -5.48 -11.99 -8.89
C LEU A 98 -4.18 -12.64 -8.37
N GLU A 99 -3.87 -13.83 -8.88
CA GLU A 99 -2.63 -14.54 -8.58
C GLU A 99 -1.64 -14.35 -9.71
N GLY A 100 -0.49 -13.73 -9.44
CA GLY A 100 0.55 -13.57 -10.45
C GLY A 100 1.55 -12.46 -10.16
N ASP A 101 2.55 -12.40 -11.03
CA ASP A 101 3.53 -11.32 -11.04
C ASP A 101 2.96 -10.13 -11.81
N VAL A 102 2.84 -8.99 -11.12
CA VAL A 102 2.31 -7.74 -11.70
C VAL A 102 3.05 -7.32 -12.97
N LEU A 103 4.35 -7.62 -13.08
CA LEU A 103 5.15 -7.24 -14.25
C LEU A 103 4.72 -7.95 -15.53
N SER A 104 4.26 -9.19 -15.41
CA SER A 104 3.88 -10.05 -16.55
C SER A 104 2.40 -10.40 -16.64
N PHE A 105 1.62 -10.09 -15.60
CA PHE A 105 0.19 -10.41 -15.57
C PHE A 105 -0.55 -9.69 -16.72
N PRO A 106 -1.40 -10.40 -17.49
CA PRO A 106 -2.08 -9.85 -18.66
C PRO A 106 -3.35 -9.09 -18.25
N PHE A 107 -3.19 -7.89 -17.67
CA PHE A 107 -4.35 -7.04 -17.35
C PHE A 107 -5.05 -6.60 -18.65
N GLU A 108 -6.37 -6.72 -18.67
CA GLU A 108 -7.22 -6.35 -19.80
C GLU A 108 -7.81 -4.95 -19.66
N THR A 109 -7.63 -4.30 -18.51
CA THR A 109 -8.15 -2.96 -18.21
C THR A 109 -7.03 -2.03 -17.74
N SER A 110 -7.28 -0.73 -17.81
CA SER A 110 -6.51 0.30 -17.14
C SER A 110 -7.23 0.74 -15.85
N TYR A 111 -6.48 1.34 -14.93
CA TYR A 111 -6.96 1.69 -13.60
C TYR A 111 -6.92 3.19 -13.37
N ASP A 112 -7.96 3.72 -12.72
CA ASP A 112 -8.01 5.13 -12.30
C ASP A 112 -7.11 5.36 -11.07
N ALA A 113 -6.90 4.31 -10.28
CA ALA A 113 -6.07 4.35 -9.09
C ALA A 113 -5.17 3.11 -8.99
N ILE A 114 -3.91 3.31 -8.62
CA ILE A 114 -3.01 2.23 -8.20
C ILE A 114 -2.52 2.53 -6.80
N VAL A 115 -2.57 1.55 -5.90
CA VAL A 115 -1.98 1.64 -4.56
C VAL A 115 -0.95 0.53 -4.39
N CYS A 116 0.18 0.84 -3.78
CA CYS A 116 1.24 -0.14 -3.53
C CYS A 116 2.03 0.22 -2.27
N ASN A 117 2.21 -0.75 -1.41
CA ASN A 117 3.20 -0.72 -0.33
C ASN A 117 4.34 -1.67 -0.71
N PRO A 118 5.28 -1.23 -1.53
CA PRO A 118 6.29 -2.12 -2.12
C PRO A 118 7.26 -2.65 -1.05
N PRO A 119 7.93 -3.78 -1.30
CA PRO A 119 8.95 -4.28 -0.40
C PRO A 119 10.12 -3.27 -0.34
N TYR A 120 10.71 -3.12 0.86
CA TYR A 120 11.82 -2.19 1.09
C TYR A 120 13.14 -2.88 0.81
N PHE A 121 14.05 -2.21 0.07
CA PHE A 121 15.31 -2.81 -0.37
C PHE A 121 16.50 -2.50 0.56
N ASN A 122 16.43 -1.46 1.41
CA ASN A 122 17.60 -0.91 2.12
C ASN A 122 17.46 -0.73 3.63
N SER A 123 16.45 -1.26 4.31
CA SER A 123 16.25 -0.97 5.73
C SER A 123 16.73 -2.10 6.65
N GLY A 124 17.97 -1.95 7.21
CA GLY A 124 18.43 -2.44 8.51
C GLY A 124 18.21 -3.93 8.89
N GLU A 125 18.54 -4.28 10.12
CA GLU A 125 18.53 -5.66 10.67
C GLU A 125 17.21 -6.44 10.53
N HIS A 126 16.05 -5.78 10.38
CA HIS A 126 14.79 -6.45 10.05
C HIS A 126 14.75 -7.00 8.62
N ALA A 127 15.54 -6.43 7.71
CA ALA A 127 15.66 -6.89 6.32
C ALA A 127 16.26 -8.30 6.22
N GLN A 128 17.14 -8.71 7.14
CA GLN A 128 17.80 -10.03 7.03
C GLN A 128 16.85 -11.21 7.24
N ASN A 129 15.80 -11.08 8.03
CA ASN A 129 14.82 -12.15 8.23
C ASN A 129 13.67 -12.12 7.21
N GLN A 130 13.24 -10.93 6.77
CA GLN A 130 12.31 -10.79 5.66
C GLN A 130 12.99 -11.08 4.31
N GLN A 131 14.23 -10.63 4.10
CA GLN A 131 15.01 -10.90 2.88
C GLN A 131 15.18 -12.39 2.60
N ARG A 132 15.25 -13.27 3.59
CA ARG A 132 15.34 -14.72 3.34
C ARG A 132 14.03 -15.35 2.88
N ALA A 133 12.89 -14.81 3.27
CA ALA A 133 11.57 -15.26 2.78
C ALA A 133 11.19 -14.57 1.47
N THR A 134 11.48 -13.29 1.34
CA THR A 134 11.17 -12.42 0.19
C THR A 134 12.26 -12.46 -0.88
N ALA A 135 13.52 -12.78 -0.54
CA ALA A 135 14.67 -12.77 -1.46
C ALA A 135 14.55 -13.68 -2.69
N ARG A 136 13.61 -14.63 -2.68
CA ARG A 136 13.29 -15.41 -3.89
C ARG A 136 12.36 -14.67 -4.85
N HIS A 137 11.61 -13.67 -4.38
CA HIS A 137 10.64 -12.90 -5.17
C HIS A 137 11.07 -11.45 -5.42
N THR A 138 11.85 -10.84 -4.51
CA THR A 138 12.38 -9.46 -4.63
C THR A 138 13.48 -9.29 -5.68
N LEU A 139 14.05 -10.35 -6.21
CA LEU A 139 15.03 -10.26 -7.31
C LEU A 139 14.40 -9.79 -8.63
N THR A 140 13.08 -9.68 -8.73
CA THR A 140 12.38 -9.34 -9.98
C THR A 140 11.64 -8.00 -9.94
N LEU A 141 11.14 -7.52 -8.79
CA LEU A 141 10.37 -6.27 -8.71
C LEU A 141 11.27 -5.10 -8.30
N SER A 142 12.04 -4.54 -9.25
CA SER A 142 12.75 -3.28 -9.02
C SER A 142 11.76 -2.09 -8.99
N HIS A 143 12.14 -0.98 -8.35
CA HIS A 143 11.35 0.26 -8.38
C HIS A 143 11.12 0.77 -9.79
N GLU A 144 12.14 0.63 -10.66
CA GLU A 144 12.06 1.00 -12.07
C GLU A 144 10.99 0.19 -12.80
N ALA A 145 11.06 -1.14 -12.71
CA ALA A 145 10.08 -2.03 -13.35
C ALA A 145 8.65 -1.81 -12.80
N LEU A 146 8.51 -1.57 -11.49
CA LEU A 146 7.24 -1.24 -10.87
C LEU A 146 6.68 0.07 -11.43
N LEU A 147 7.48 1.13 -11.47
CA LEU A 147 7.08 2.44 -11.99
C LEU A 147 6.68 2.37 -13.46
N GLU A 148 7.48 1.72 -14.31
CA GLU A 148 7.15 1.51 -15.73
C GLU A 148 5.86 0.72 -15.90
N ARG A 149 5.64 -0.31 -15.06
CA ARG A 149 4.43 -1.11 -15.12
C ARG A 149 3.20 -0.32 -14.69
N CYS A 150 3.28 0.40 -13.57
CA CYS A 150 2.21 1.28 -13.12
C CYS A 150 1.85 2.33 -14.16
N PHE A 151 2.85 2.94 -14.81
CA PHE A 151 2.63 3.93 -15.87
C PHE A 151 1.79 3.38 -17.01
N LYS A 152 2.03 2.12 -17.42
CA LYS A 152 1.29 1.46 -18.50
C LYS A 152 -0.11 1.01 -18.08
N LEU A 153 -0.33 0.76 -16.79
CA LEU A 153 -1.61 0.28 -16.27
C LEU A 153 -2.58 1.39 -15.88
N LEU A 154 -2.10 2.63 -15.71
CA LEU A 154 -2.99 3.75 -15.41
C LEU A 154 -3.82 4.16 -16.61
N SER A 155 -5.07 4.54 -16.35
CA SER A 155 -5.88 5.35 -17.28
C SER A 155 -5.27 6.74 -17.46
N ALA A 156 -5.68 7.47 -18.49
CA ALA A 156 -5.07 8.77 -18.85
C ALA A 156 -5.01 9.77 -17.68
N ASP A 157 -6.06 9.84 -16.85
CA ASP A 157 -6.13 10.73 -15.70
C ASP A 157 -5.88 9.99 -14.37
N GLY A 158 -5.44 8.75 -14.46
CA GLY A 158 -5.18 7.88 -13.31
C GLY A 158 -4.00 8.36 -12.46
N GLN A 159 -3.97 7.91 -11.22
CA GLN A 159 -2.93 8.26 -10.26
C GLN A 159 -2.45 7.05 -9.49
N ALA A 160 -1.20 7.09 -9.02
CA ALA A 160 -0.62 6.01 -8.24
C ALA A 160 -0.12 6.50 -6.88
N TRP A 161 -0.36 5.71 -5.84
CA TRP A 161 0.04 6.02 -4.47
C TRP A 161 0.95 4.95 -3.89
N PHE A 162 2.01 5.40 -3.25
CA PHE A 162 3.03 4.54 -2.64
C PHE A 162 3.36 4.98 -1.22
N VAL A 163 3.84 4.04 -0.39
CA VAL A 163 4.46 4.36 0.90
C VAL A 163 5.85 3.75 0.96
N LEU A 164 6.85 4.54 1.32
CA LEU A 164 8.25 4.14 1.39
C LEU A 164 8.96 4.78 2.59
N PRO A 165 10.04 4.15 3.11
CA PRO A 165 10.98 4.81 3.99
C PRO A 165 11.50 6.10 3.36
N GLU A 166 11.79 7.12 4.18
CA GLU A 166 12.14 8.47 3.70
C GLU A 166 13.26 8.48 2.66
N ALA A 167 14.41 7.86 2.97
CA ALA A 167 15.55 7.86 2.06
C ALA A 167 15.25 7.14 0.73
N GLU A 168 14.56 5.99 0.81
CA GLU A 168 14.16 5.19 -0.35
C GLU A 168 13.08 5.90 -1.17
N GLY A 169 12.12 6.54 -0.49
CA GLY A 169 11.07 7.32 -1.14
C GLY A 169 11.59 8.53 -1.91
N ARG A 170 12.65 9.20 -1.42
CA ARG A 170 13.31 10.29 -2.17
C ARG A 170 13.94 9.78 -3.47
N MET A 171 14.64 8.66 -3.41
CA MET A 171 15.21 8.02 -4.61
C MET A 171 14.11 7.56 -5.58
N PHE A 172 13.02 7.01 -5.04
CA PHE A 172 11.87 6.58 -5.83
C PHE A 172 11.22 7.74 -6.60
N ILE A 173 11.03 8.90 -5.95
CA ILE A 173 10.50 10.11 -6.60
C ILE A 173 11.44 10.56 -7.73
N SER A 174 12.76 10.66 -7.47
CA SER A 174 13.72 11.07 -8.50
C SER A 174 13.74 10.09 -9.68
N LEU A 175 13.66 8.78 -9.43
CA LEU A 175 13.56 7.78 -10.48
C LEU A 175 12.25 7.93 -11.29
N ALA A 176 11.12 8.12 -10.61
CA ALA A 176 9.84 8.31 -11.25
C ALA A 176 9.86 9.50 -12.23
N GLU A 177 10.46 10.63 -11.83
CA GLU A 177 10.61 11.81 -12.67
C GLU A 177 11.40 11.51 -13.95
N THR A 178 12.46 10.68 -13.87
CA THR A 178 13.22 10.26 -15.08
C THR A 178 12.42 9.38 -16.03
N LEU A 179 11.39 8.70 -15.51
CA LEU A 179 10.49 7.83 -16.26
C LEU A 179 9.22 8.54 -16.75
N GLY A 180 9.17 9.87 -16.63
CA GLY A 180 8.06 10.68 -17.13
C GLY A 180 6.88 10.86 -16.15
N TRP A 181 7.03 10.42 -14.91
CA TRP A 181 6.06 10.71 -13.86
C TRP A 181 6.18 12.13 -13.33
N HIS A 182 5.09 12.65 -12.80
CA HIS A 182 5.04 13.90 -12.08
C HIS A 182 4.60 13.66 -10.64
N LEU A 183 5.29 14.29 -9.67
CA LEU A 183 4.85 14.29 -8.28
C LEU A 183 3.55 15.12 -8.18
N ALA A 184 2.46 14.49 -7.76
CA ALA A 184 1.17 15.14 -7.56
C ALA A 184 0.88 15.44 -6.08
N GLY A 185 1.43 14.63 -5.17
CA GLY A 185 1.29 14.82 -3.74
C GLY A 185 2.40 14.12 -2.95
N LEU A 186 2.72 14.69 -1.81
CA LEU A 186 3.70 14.13 -0.87
C LEU A 186 3.27 14.41 0.56
N CYS A 187 3.20 13.37 1.40
CA CYS A 187 3.06 13.53 2.83
C CYS A 187 4.31 13.02 3.56
N GLU A 188 4.99 13.93 4.24
CA GLU A 188 6.16 13.62 5.08
C GLU A 188 5.69 13.18 6.47
N VAL A 189 5.88 11.90 6.80
CA VAL A 189 5.42 11.33 8.06
C VAL A 189 6.54 11.30 9.09
N GLN A 190 6.29 11.95 10.23
CA GLN A 190 7.18 11.96 11.39
C GLN A 190 6.57 11.15 12.54
N PRO A 191 7.33 10.24 13.18
CA PRO A 191 6.83 9.51 14.36
C PRO A 191 6.43 10.45 15.50
N THR A 192 7.24 11.48 15.75
CA THR A 192 7.00 12.58 16.70
C THR A 192 7.58 13.87 16.14
N ALA A 193 7.20 15.03 16.66
CA ALA A 193 7.75 16.33 16.24
C ALA A 193 9.29 16.45 16.41
N LYS A 194 9.88 15.65 17.32
CA LYS A 194 11.33 15.65 17.61
C LYS A 194 12.11 14.67 16.75
N LYS A 195 11.46 13.72 16.08
CA LYS A 195 12.13 12.72 15.23
C LYS A 195 12.11 13.18 13.78
N PRO A 196 13.12 12.79 12.98
CA PRO A 196 13.11 13.08 11.55
C PRO A 196 11.92 12.40 10.85
N VAL A 197 11.65 12.82 9.62
CA VAL A 197 10.74 12.12 8.71
C VAL A 197 11.19 10.67 8.58
N SER A 198 10.26 9.74 8.66
CA SER A 198 10.57 8.30 8.61
C SER A 198 9.91 7.61 7.42
N ARG A 199 8.80 8.16 6.91
CA ARG A 199 8.05 7.64 5.77
C ARG A 199 7.61 8.76 4.86
N LEU A 200 7.49 8.44 3.59
CA LEU A 200 6.84 9.27 2.59
C LEU A 200 5.61 8.55 2.06
N LEU A 201 4.47 9.24 2.04
CA LEU A 201 3.32 8.85 1.24
C LEU A 201 3.43 9.66 -0.05
N ILE A 202 3.49 8.98 -1.18
CA ILE A 202 3.85 9.55 -2.47
C ILE A 202 2.66 9.37 -3.41
N GLN A 203 2.24 10.45 -4.07
CA GLN A 203 1.23 10.42 -5.14
C GLN A 203 1.89 10.85 -6.44
N LEU A 204 1.79 9.99 -7.45
CA LEU A 204 2.34 10.22 -8.78
C LEU A 204 1.22 10.29 -9.82
N SER A 205 1.44 11.11 -10.85
CA SER A 205 0.54 11.29 -12.00
C SER A 205 1.33 11.27 -13.30
N GLN A 206 0.67 10.93 -14.41
CA GLN A 206 1.24 11.05 -15.76
C GLN A 206 1.23 12.51 -16.26
N HIS A 207 0.49 13.39 -15.59
CA HIS A 207 0.36 14.79 -15.96
C HIS A 207 0.98 15.71 -14.93
N ALA A 208 1.61 16.79 -15.41
CA ALA A 208 2.16 17.82 -14.55
C ALA A 208 1.04 18.50 -13.73
N SER A 209 1.26 18.60 -12.44
CA SER A 209 0.37 19.31 -11.51
C SER A 209 1.19 20.00 -10.43
N ASN A 210 0.58 20.93 -9.71
CA ASN A 210 1.20 21.49 -8.52
C ASN A 210 1.12 20.45 -7.39
N ALA A 211 2.25 19.87 -7.02
CA ALA A 211 2.32 18.88 -5.96
C ALA A 211 1.84 19.44 -4.63
N LYS A 212 0.90 18.76 -4.00
CA LYS A 212 0.46 19.07 -2.63
C LYS A 212 1.43 18.46 -1.64
N ILE A 213 2.16 19.31 -0.91
CA ILE A 213 3.12 18.85 0.12
C ILE A 213 2.50 18.99 1.49
N GLU A 214 2.44 17.89 2.23
CA GLU A 214 1.85 17.81 3.57
C GLU A 214 2.84 17.23 4.56
N LYS A 215 2.59 17.48 5.85
CA LYS A 215 3.33 16.86 6.96
C LYS A 215 2.35 16.21 7.92
N LEU A 216 2.69 15.03 8.39
CA LEU A 216 1.93 14.28 9.37
C LEU A 216 2.82 13.87 10.53
N ILE A 217 2.48 14.29 11.73
CA ILE A 217 3.08 13.81 12.97
C ILE A 217 2.16 12.74 13.54
N ILE A 218 2.68 11.54 13.83
CA ILE A 218 1.86 10.43 14.36
C ILE A 218 1.54 10.65 15.84
N GLN A 219 2.56 10.96 16.65
CA GLN A 219 2.41 11.08 18.10
C GLN A 219 2.78 12.48 18.58
N LYS A 220 1.97 13.01 19.49
CA LYS A 220 2.15 14.28 20.16
C LYS A 220 1.89 14.07 21.65
N ASP A 221 2.79 14.57 22.50
CA ASP A 221 2.73 14.45 23.95
C ASP A 221 2.49 12.98 24.41
N ASN A 222 1.35 12.67 25.00
CA ASN A 222 1.02 11.34 25.54
C ASN A 222 0.04 10.54 24.66
N GLY A 223 -0.12 10.91 23.39
CA GLY A 223 -1.10 10.24 22.51
C GLY A 223 -0.81 10.43 21.03
N TYR A 224 -1.81 10.16 20.23
CA TYR A 224 -1.78 10.43 18.79
C TYR A 224 -2.08 11.91 18.52
N SER A 225 -1.52 12.47 17.44
CA SER A 225 -1.85 13.84 17.03
C SER A 225 -3.29 13.91 16.49
N ASP A 226 -3.86 15.12 16.51
CA ASP A 226 -5.20 15.35 15.97
C ASP A 226 -5.27 15.05 14.47
N GLU A 227 -4.20 15.35 13.74
CA GLU A 227 -4.07 15.09 12.31
C GLU A 227 -4.05 13.57 12.02
N PHE A 228 -3.29 12.78 12.80
CA PHE A 228 -3.26 11.34 12.66
C PHE A 228 -4.62 10.71 13.04
N VAL A 229 -5.24 11.17 14.10
CA VAL A 229 -6.60 10.75 14.49
C VAL A 229 -7.60 11.09 13.39
N ALA A 230 -7.59 12.33 12.87
CA ALA A 230 -8.49 12.75 11.80
C ALA A 230 -8.35 11.86 10.55
N LEU A 231 -7.10 11.49 10.19
CA LEU A 231 -6.80 10.64 9.04
C LEU A 231 -7.30 9.20 9.25
N THR A 232 -7.13 8.64 10.45
CA THR A 232 -7.27 7.18 10.66
C THR A 232 -8.49 6.78 11.49
N LYS A 233 -9.22 7.72 12.07
CA LYS A 233 -10.39 7.45 12.95
C LYS A 233 -11.50 6.62 12.32
N ALA A 234 -11.62 6.66 10.98
CA ALA A 234 -12.62 5.84 10.28
C ALA A 234 -12.30 4.34 10.34
N PHE A 235 -11.06 3.97 10.65
CA PHE A 235 -10.56 2.61 10.62
C PHE A 235 -10.34 2.01 12.01
N TYR A 236 -9.54 2.65 12.86
CA TYR A 236 -9.17 2.09 14.16
C TYR A 236 -10.32 2.07 15.16
N LEU A 237 -10.40 1.00 15.98
CA LEU A 237 -11.46 0.80 16.97
C LEU A 237 -11.45 1.85 18.09
N LYS A 238 -10.26 2.31 18.48
CA LYS A 238 -10.06 3.24 19.58
C LYS A 238 -9.26 4.44 19.09
N MET A 239 -9.96 5.43 18.58
CA MET A 239 -9.45 6.76 18.25
C MET A 239 -10.54 7.81 18.44
#